data_e657787bd91a83e92ed713981a461831
#
_entry.id   e657787bd91a83e92ed713981a461831
#
_cell.length_a   1.000
_cell.length_b   1.000
_cell.length_c   1.000
_cell.angle_alpha   90.00
_cell.angle_beta   90.00
_cell.angle_gamma   90.00
#
_symmetry.space_group_name_H-M   'P 1'
#
loop_
_entity.id
_entity.type
_entity.pdbx_description
1 polymer ?
#
loop_
_entity_poly.entity_id
_entity_poly.type
_entity_poly.pdbx_seq_one_letter_code
_entity_poly.pdbx_strand_id
1 'polypeptide(L)'
;NDIAEVFVIAKKGKYKELEEVSLEVGKPIKAMLAQKVKNIKEGFEALGTPCAVEYKYDGFRLIIHKKGKQVILFTRRLENVTKQFPEVVEYILGHVKGESFILDSEAVGFDKKTKEYQPFQFISQRIRRKYDIEKLKNER
;
A
#
# COMPACT_ATOMS: atom_id res chain seq x y z
N ASN A 1 -2.82 13.17 -2.37
CA ASN A 1 -2.26 14.53 -2.38
C ASN A 1 -1.69 14.84 -3.76
N ASP A 2 -2.54 15.20 -4.68
CA ASP A 2 -2.16 15.68 -5.99
C ASP A 2 -1.94 17.19 -5.93
N ILE A 3 -0.68 17.60 -5.76
CA ILE A 3 -0.30 19.02 -5.67
C ILE A 3 -0.71 19.77 -6.94
N ALA A 4 -0.68 19.10 -8.10
CA ALA A 4 -1.09 19.70 -9.37
C ALA A 4 -2.59 20.01 -9.40
N GLU A 5 -3.42 19.10 -8.90
CA GLU A 5 -4.86 19.30 -8.77
C GLU A 5 -5.17 20.45 -7.81
N VAL A 6 -4.56 20.45 -6.62
CA VAL A 6 -4.70 21.54 -5.64
C VAL A 6 -4.28 22.88 -6.24
N PHE A 7 -3.17 22.90 -6.98
CA PHE A 7 -2.70 24.12 -7.65
C PHE A 7 -3.70 24.65 -8.70
N VAL A 8 -4.26 23.75 -9.52
CA VAL A 8 -5.26 24.13 -10.55
C VAL A 8 -6.52 24.69 -9.91
N ILE A 9 -7.03 24.05 -8.86
CA ILE A 9 -8.22 24.51 -8.11
C ILE A 9 -7.96 25.88 -7.49
N ALA A 10 -6.83 26.03 -6.79
CA ALA A 10 -6.44 27.30 -6.16
C ALA A 10 -6.28 28.43 -7.18
N LYS A 11 -5.63 28.17 -8.33
CA LYS A 11 -5.47 29.15 -9.42
C LYS A 11 -6.80 29.62 -10.00
N LYS A 12 -7.83 28.74 -10.01
CA LYS A 12 -9.18 29.07 -10.46
C LYS A 12 -10.03 29.80 -9.41
N GLY A 13 -9.50 30.03 -8.20
CA GLY A 13 -10.23 30.64 -7.09
C GLY A 13 -11.38 29.81 -6.51
N LYS A 14 -11.40 28.50 -6.81
CA LYS A 14 -12.46 27.59 -6.43
C LYS A 14 -12.17 26.90 -5.09
N TYR A 15 -11.95 27.69 -4.05
CA TYR A 15 -11.47 27.18 -2.75
C TYR A 15 -12.39 26.13 -2.10
N LYS A 16 -13.70 26.17 -2.34
CA LYS A 16 -14.64 25.15 -1.85
C LYS A 16 -14.35 23.78 -2.44
N GLU A 17 -13.89 23.71 -3.70
CA GLU A 17 -13.50 22.42 -4.33
C GLU A 17 -12.25 21.78 -3.66
N LEU A 18 -11.44 22.57 -2.91
CA LEU A 18 -10.30 22.00 -2.16
C LEU A 18 -10.75 21.10 -1.00
N GLU A 19 -11.91 21.37 -0.41
CA GLU A 19 -12.48 20.57 0.67
C GLU A 19 -13.07 19.26 0.13
N GLU A 20 -13.41 19.22 -1.17
CA GLU A 20 -13.97 18.06 -1.84
C GLU A 20 -12.90 17.13 -2.44
N VAL A 21 -11.61 17.54 -2.42
CA VAL A 21 -10.51 16.69 -2.91
C VAL A 21 -10.41 15.44 -2.07
N SER A 22 -10.79 14.33 -2.66
CA SER A 22 -10.86 13.02 -2.02
C SER A 22 -9.87 12.03 -2.64
N LEU A 23 -9.81 10.83 -2.06
CA LEU A 23 -9.02 9.73 -2.59
C LEU A 23 -9.64 9.22 -3.89
N GLU A 24 -8.84 9.13 -4.94
CA GLU A 24 -9.28 8.63 -6.25
C GLU A 24 -8.56 7.33 -6.59
N VAL A 25 -9.34 6.31 -6.97
CA VAL A 25 -8.76 5.04 -7.43
C VAL A 25 -7.95 5.27 -8.71
N GLY A 26 -6.70 4.79 -8.71
CA GLY A 26 -5.75 5.01 -9.81
C GLY A 26 -4.77 6.15 -9.58
N LYS A 27 -5.06 7.08 -8.65
CA LYS A 27 -4.12 8.13 -8.23
C LYS A 27 -3.48 7.73 -6.89
N PRO A 28 -2.20 7.27 -6.88
CA PRO A 28 -1.56 6.85 -5.64
C PRO A 28 -1.24 8.04 -4.75
N ILE A 29 -1.42 7.84 -3.44
CA ILE A 29 -1.15 8.85 -2.41
C ILE A 29 0.11 8.51 -1.65
N LYS A 30 0.87 9.57 -1.30
CA LYS A 30 2.06 9.40 -0.47
C LYS A 30 1.63 9.10 0.96
N ALA A 31 2.08 7.95 1.46
CA ALA A 31 1.82 7.54 2.83
C ALA A 31 2.55 8.45 3.83
N MET A 32 1.87 8.81 4.91
CA MET A 32 2.47 9.49 6.03
C MET A 32 3.34 8.52 6.85
N LEU A 33 4.45 9.01 7.38
CA LEU A 33 5.34 8.21 8.23
C LEU A 33 4.92 8.31 9.69
N ALA A 34 4.85 7.16 10.37
CA ALA A 34 4.72 7.12 11.81
C ALA A 34 6.00 7.67 12.48
N GLN A 35 5.83 8.41 13.57
CA GLN A 35 6.95 8.86 14.39
C GLN A 35 7.47 7.71 15.25
N LYS A 36 8.79 7.64 15.40
CA LYS A 36 9.43 6.66 16.26
C LYS A 36 9.57 7.22 17.66
N VAL A 37 9.19 6.41 18.65
CA VAL A 37 9.37 6.72 20.07
C VAL A 37 10.42 5.80 20.70
N LYS A 38 10.98 6.18 21.85
CA LYS A 38 12.06 5.45 22.53
C LYS A 38 11.53 4.28 23.37
N ASN A 39 10.35 4.40 23.90
CA ASN A 39 9.72 3.41 24.78
C ASN A 39 8.19 3.50 24.73
N ILE A 40 7.52 2.51 25.33
CA ILE A 40 6.06 2.40 25.33
C ILE A 40 5.41 3.58 26.03
N LYS A 41 5.97 4.09 27.14
CA LYS A 41 5.42 5.22 27.90
C LYS A 41 5.37 6.46 27.02
N GLU A 42 6.47 6.82 26.34
CA GLU A 42 6.53 7.92 25.38
C GLU A 42 5.51 7.74 24.24
N GLY A 43 5.27 6.49 23.81
CA GLY A 43 4.24 6.17 22.81
C GLY A 43 2.84 6.55 23.29
N PHE A 44 2.48 6.18 24.49
CA PHE A 44 1.17 6.54 25.07
C PHE A 44 1.03 8.04 25.33
N GLU A 45 2.12 8.70 25.73
CA GLU A 45 2.13 10.16 25.90
C GLU A 45 1.90 10.89 24.57
N ALA A 46 2.50 10.38 23.47
CA ALA A 46 2.37 10.97 22.14
C ALA A 46 1.02 10.71 21.46
N LEU A 47 0.45 9.49 21.63
CA LEU A 47 -0.77 9.07 20.94
C LEU A 47 -2.04 9.28 21.77
N GLY A 48 -1.90 9.36 23.09
CA GLY A 48 -3.05 9.35 24.00
C GLY A 48 -3.62 7.94 24.23
N THR A 49 -4.68 7.88 25.04
CA THR A 49 -5.43 6.65 25.36
C THR A 49 -6.92 6.90 25.15
N PRO A 50 -7.68 5.96 24.55
CA PRO A 50 -7.21 4.64 24.04
C PRO A 50 -6.42 4.74 22.73
N CYS A 51 -5.50 3.80 22.49
CA CYS A 51 -4.77 3.67 21.23
C CYS A 51 -4.83 2.24 20.69
N ALA A 52 -4.71 2.08 19.38
CA ALA A 52 -4.61 0.79 18.73
C ALA A 52 -3.18 0.25 18.81
N VAL A 53 -3.04 -1.05 19.02
CA VAL A 53 -1.75 -1.76 19.02
C VAL A 53 -1.83 -2.89 18.02
N GLU A 54 -0.85 -2.97 17.11
CA GLU A 54 -0.82 -3.97 16.06
C GLU A 54 0.59 -4.53 15.84
N TYR A 55 0.68 -5.69 15.18
CA TYR A 55 1.98 -6.24 14.78
C TYR A 55 2.60 -5.40 13.68
N LYS A 56 3.92 -5.16 13.80
CA LYS A 56 4.68 -4.58 12.71
C LYS A 56 5.34 -5.69 11.89
N TYR A 57 4.69 -6.04 10.79
CA TYR A 57 5.22 -7.03 9.85
C TYR A 57 6.50 -6.53 9.16
N ASP A 58 7.42 -7.45 8.89
CA ASP A 58 8.64 -7.19 8.11
C ASP A 58 8.40 -7.45 6.61
N GLY A 59 7.69 -6.55 5.99
CA GLY A 59 7.30 -6.61 4.60
C GLY A 59 7.56 -5.31 3.84
N PHE A 60 6.80 -5.08 2.78
CA PHE A 60 6.77 -3.80 2.11
C PHE A 60 5.33 -3.30 1.96
N ARG A 61 5.16 -2.00 2.16
CA ARG A 61 3.86 -1.36 2.01
C ARG A 61 3.38 -1.48 0.57
N LEU A 62 2.18 -1.99 0.40
CA LEU A 62 1.52 -2.17 -0.87
C LEU A 62 0.15 -1.50 -0.82
N ILE A 63 0.00 -0.45 -1.63
CA ILE A 63 -1.28 0.24 -1.77
C ILE A 63 -2.00 -0.36 -2.96
N ILE A 64 -3.20 -0.88 -2.73
CA ILE A 64 -4.00 -1.61 -3.71
C ILE A 64 -5.18 -0.74 -4.12
N HIS A 65 -5.25 -0.41 -5.39
CA HIS A 65 -6.38 0.29 -6.00
C HIS A 65 -7.18 -0.68 -6.84
N LYS A 66 -8.49 -0.79 -6.59
CA LYS A 66 -9.41 -1.61 -7.41
C LYS A 66 -10.56 -0.78 -7.92
N LYS A 67 -10.91 -0.97 -9.20
CA LYS A 67 -12.12 -0.44 -9.81
C LYS A 67 -12.64 -1.46 -10.83
N GLY A 68 -13.77 -2.07 -10.56
CA GLY A 68 -14.28 -3.18 -11.35
C GLY A 68 -13.29 -4.34 -11.39
N LYS A 69 -12.89 -4.73 -12.59
CA LYS A 69 -11.87 -5.78 -12.82
C LYS A 69 -10.44 -5.25 -12.88
N GLN A 70 -10.25 -3.96 -12.77
CA GLN A 70 -8.91 -3.35 -12.79
C GLN A 70 -8.34 -3.30 -11.37
N VAL A 71 -7.12 -3.84 -11.19
CA VAL A 71 -6.34 -3.75 -9.96
C VAL A 71 -4.99 -3.12 -10.30
N ILE A 72 -4.60 -2.13 -9.51
CA ILE A 72 -3.30 -1.46 -9.63
C ILE A 72 -2.62 -1.51 -8.27
N LEU A 73 -1.34 -1.90 -8.25
CA LEU A 73 -0.54 -2.03 -7.06
C LEU A 73 0.56 -0.96 -7.04
N PHE A 74 0.66 -0.21 -5.94
CA PHE A 74 1.67 0.83 -5.77
C PHE A 74 2.54 0.57 -4.55
N THR A 75 3.83 0.82 -4.68
CA THR A 75 4.75 0.83 -3.54
C THR A 75 4.62 2.13 -2.72
N ARG A 76 5.29 2.20 -1.56
CA ARG A 76 5.42 3.42 -0.76
C ARG A 76 5.99 4.61 -1.55
N ARG A 77 6.79 4.34 -2.59
CA ARG A 77 7.36 5.37 -3.49
C ARG A 77 6.47 5.72 -4.66
N LEU A 78 5.23 5.23 -4.67
CA LEU A 78 4.23 5.43 -5.72
C LEU A 78 4.60 4.76 -7.05
N GLU A 79 5.52 3.80 -7.04
CA GLU A 79 5.88 3.01 -8.22
C GLU A 79 4.81 1.97 -8.48
N ASN A 80 4.34 1.87 -9.73
CA ASN A 80 3.41 0.83 -10.13
C ASN A 80 4.13 -0.52 -10.27
N VAL A 81 3.76 -1.47 -9.43
CA VAL A 81 4.34 -2.81 -9.36
C VAL A 81 3.32 -3.91 -9.67
N THR A 82 2.23 -3.58 -10.33
CA THR A 82 1.14 -4.50 -10.65
C THR A 82 1.64 -5.75 -11.39
N LYS A 83 2.55 -5.57 -12.35
CA LYS A 83 3.10 -6.68 -13.14
C LYS A 83 4.02 -7.60 -12.33
N GLN A 84 4.63 -7.10 -11.27
CA GLN A 84 5.56 -7.88 -10.43
C GLN A 84 4.85 -8.80 -9.44
N PHE A 85 3.54 -8.59 -9.20
CA PHE A 85 2.75 -9.33 -8.22
C PHE A 85 1.41 -9.81 -8.80
N PRO A 86 1.41 -10.62 -9.88
CA PRO A 86 0.18 -11.09 -10.52
C PRO A 86 -0.68 -11.94 -9.58
N GLU A 87 -0.08 -12.70 -8.66
CA GLU A 87 -0.80 -13.49 -7.67
C GLU A 87 -1.60 -12.62 -6.68
N VAL A 88 -1.10 -11.43 -6.33
CA VAL A 88 -1.84 -10.48 -5.50
C VAL A 88 -3.05 -9.95 -6.27
N VAL A 89 -2.87 -9.63 -7.55
CA VAL A 89 -3.97 -9.17 -8.42
C VAL A 89 -5.06 -10.24 -8.52
N GLU A 90 -4.68 -11.50 -8.79
CA GLU A 90 -5.61 -12.64 -8.86
C GLU A 90 -6.35 -12.84 -7.53
N TYR A 91 -5.63 -12.76 -6.41
CA TYR A 91 -6.22 -12.91 -5.08
C TYR A 91 -7.24 -11.80 -4.78
N ILE A 92 -6.90 -10.55 -5.09
CA ILE A 92 -7.81 -9.42 -4.89
C ILE A 92 -9.07 -9.55 -5.75
N LEU A 93 -8.92 -9.94 -7.01
CA LEU A 93 -10.07 -10.13 -7.91
C LEU A 93 -10.98 -11.30 -7.48
N GLY A 94 -10.39 -12.37 -6.98
CA GLY A 94 -11.12 -13.59 -6.60
C GLY A 94 -11.73 -13.57 -5.20
N HIS A 95 -11.12 -12.86 -4.25
CA HIS A 95 -11.45 -13.04 -2.84
C HIS A 95 -11.84 -11.75 -2.11
N VAL A 96 -11.44 -10.57 -2.60
CA VAL A 96 -11.78 -9.31 -1.93
C VAL A 96 -13.03 -8.70 -2.54
N LYS A 97 -14.10 -8.65 -1.76
CA LYS A 97 -15.39 -8.05 -2.15
C LYS A 97 -15.29 -6.53 -2.23
N GLY A 98 -16.04 -5.93 -3.13
CA GLY A 98 -16.11 -4.50 -3.34
C GLY A 98 -15.83 -4.13 -4.79
N GLU A 99 -16.65 -3.24 -5.34
CA GLU A 99 -16.54 -2.79 -6.73
C GLU A 99 -15.38 -1.80 -6.92
N SER A 100 -15.20 -0.90 -5.94
CA SER A 100 -14.15 0.12 -6.00
C SER A 100 -13.63 0.41 -4.59
N PHE A 101 -12.31 0.34 -4.42
CA PHE A 101 -11.68 0.62 -3.14
C PHE A 101 -10.17 0.92 -3.27
N ILE A 102 -9.64 1.49 -2.21
CA ILE A 102 -8.20 1.63 -1.97
C ILE A 102 -7.91 0.93 -0.64
N LEU A 103 -6.94 0.01 -0.65
CA LEU A 103 -6.45 -0.66 0.55
C LEU A 103 -4.98 -0.29 0.78
N ASP A 104 -4.66 0.03 2.01
CA ASP A 104 -3.30 0.16 2.48
C ASP A 104 -2.92 -1.11 3.24
N SER A 105 -1.91 -1.80 2.76
CA SER A 105 -1.55 -3.14 3.24
C SER A 105 -0.03 -3.32 3.31
N GLU A 106 0.38 -4.38 4.00
CA GLU A 106 1.76 -4.82 4.04
C GLU A 106 1.86 -6.18 3.36
N ALA A 107 2.68 -6.27 2.30
CA ALA A 107 2.98 -7.53 1.64
C ALA A 107 4.16 -8.19 2.33
N VAL A 108 3.95 -9.42 2.80
CA VAL A 108 4.96 -10.22 3.51
C VAL A 108 5.17 -11.54 2.80
N GLY A 109 6.41 -12.03 2.81
CA GLY A 109 6.72 -13.39 2.36
C GLY A 109 6.17 -14.41 3.37
N PHE A 110 5.71 -15.54 2.87
CA PHE A 110 5.22 -16.63 3.69
C PHE A 110 5.72 -17.97 3.15
N ASP A 111 6.44 -18.72 3.97
CA ASP A 111 6.86 -20.07 3.62
C ASP A 111 5.73 -21.06 3.90
N LYS A 112 5.23 -21.69 2.85
CA LYS A 112 4.14 -22.68 2.96
C LYS A 112 4.54 -23.97 3.69
N LYS A 113 5.84 -24.30 3.72
CA LYS A 113 6.34 -25.52 4.38
C LYS A 113 6.53 -25.28 5.88
N THR A 114 7.24 -24.22 6.24
CA THR A 114 7.52 -23.90 7.65
C THR A 114 6.36 -23.16 8.34
N LYS A 115 5.43 -22.58 7.57
CA LYS A 115 4.33 -21.74 8.05
C LYS A 115 4.81 -20.46 8.74
N GLU A 116 5.98 -19.96 8.36
CA GLU A 116 6.58 -18.78 8.94
C GLU A 116 6.61 -17.60 7.97
N TYR A 117 6.52 -16.39 8.51
CA TYR A 117 6.75 -15.18 7.74
C TYR A 117 8.23 -15.03 7.41
N GLN A 118 8.51 -14.64 6.17
CA GLN A 118 9.86 -14.44 5.68
C GLN A 118 10.26 -12.97 5.78
N PRO A 119 11.54 -12.67 6.06
CA PRO A 119 12.06 -11.31 6.10
C PRO A 119 11.86 -10.56 4.78
N PHE A 120 11.76 -9.25 4.84
CA PHE A 120 11.59 -8.35 3.68
C PHE A 120 12.57 -8.61 2.54
N GLN A 121 13.81 -9.02 2.85
CA GLN A 121 14.85 -9.30 1.86
C GLN A 121 14.44 -10.32 0.80
N PHE A 122 13.62 -11.30 1.18
CA PHE A 122 13.11 -12.33 0.26
C PHE A 122 12.14 -11.77 -0.78
N ILE A 123 11.39 -10.73 -0.45
CA ILE A 123 10.39 -10.12 -1.33
C ILE A 123 10.96 -8.93 -2.10
N SER A 124 11.89 -8.18 -1.48
CA SER A 124 12.43 -6.94 -2.04
C SER A 124 13.05 -7.09 -3.43
N GLN A 125 13.59 -8.28 -3.72
CA GLN A 125 14.14 -8.60 -5.03
C GLN A 125 13.08 -8.55 -6.15
N ARG A 126 11.82 -8.90 -5.86
CA ARG A 126 10.72 -8.87 -6.84
C ARG A 126 10.34 -7.45 -7.24
N ILE A 127 10.41 -6.50 -6.32
CA ILE A 127 10.06 -5.09 -6.59
C ILE A 127 10.96 -4.53 -7.72
N ARG A 128 12.23 -4.93 -7.76
CA ARG A 128 13.22 -4.46 -8.73
C ARG A 128 13.25 -5.27 -10.03
N ARG A 129 12.69 -6.47 -10.06
CA ARG A 129 12.72 -7.34 -11.25
C ARG A 129 11.66 -6.92 -12.25
N LYS A 130 12.09 -6.69 -13.47
CA LYS A 130 11.23 -6.36 -14.62
C LYS A 130 11.00 -7.55 -15.56
N TYR A 131 11.71 -8.68 -15.36
CA TYR A 131 11.71 -9.87 -16.22
C TYR A 131 11.50 -11.15 -15.41
N ASP A 132 11.02 -12.23 -16.06
CA ASP A 132 10.83 -13.59 -15.51
C ASP A 132 9.85 -13.67 -14.31
N ILE A 133 8.80 -12.86 -14.32
CA ILE A 133 7.84 -12.76 -13.22
C ILE A 133 7.04 -14.06 -13.03
N GLU A 134 6.63 -14.71 -14.14
CA GLU A 134 5.86 -15.96 -14.07
C GLU A 134 6.65 -17.12 -13.46
N LYS A 135 7.94 -17.20 -13.74
CA LYS A 135 8.81 -18.21 -13.15
C LYS A 135 8.89 -18.05 -11.63
N LEU A 136 8.95 -16.83 -11.13
CA LEU A 136 8.98 -16.52 -9.70
C LEU A 136 7.66 -16.78 -8.98
N LYS A 137 6.52 -16.73 -9.69
CA LYS A 137 5.20 -17.08 -9.14
C LYS A 137 5.15 -18.56 -8.72
N ASN A 138 5.84 -19.42 -9.45
CA ASN A 138 5.82 -20.88 -9.23
C ASN A 138 6.90 -21.38 -8.25
N GLU A 139 7.91 -20.56 -7.98
CA GLU A 139 9.03 -20.92 -7.09
C GLU A 139 8.78 -20.59 -5.60
N ARG A 140 7.59 -19.98 -5.23
CA ARG A 140 7.30 -19.55 -3.84
C ARG A 140 5.89 -19.83 -3.39
#